data_294954e68bea9a182e06717ab2c33245
#
_entry.id   294954e68bea9a182e06717ab2c33245
#
_cell.length_a   1.000
_cell.length_b   1.000
_cell.length_c   1.000
_cell.angle_alpha   90.00
_cell.angle_beta   90.00
_cell.angle_gamma   90.00
#
_symmetry.space_group_name_H-M   'P 1'
#
loop_
_entity.id
_entity.type
_entity.pdbx_description
1 polymer ?
#
loop_
_entity_poly.entity_id
_entity_poly.type
_entity_poly.pdbx_seq_one_letter_code
_entity_poly.pdbx_strand_id
1 'polypeptide(L)'
;GDYIMRGLKVTLVLTYIVIIILLLLKCKGCEYQHGPGRDTVYIDTNRRDTMFVEIKEKFNADVVMCIDCTMSMSSIIGTIKNNAMNFYSDLKQKCRAQGKQVLSLRIKVIAFRDRCDMLPFEVSNFFTMPEQEGQFKTFVSGLQDIGGGDNYELGYDALAMALQSDWSTVEDSRRVVILWTDEGSHPLCGMTSTFGNYEQMKSYWNNDFGGNSKRLILFAPSSPSWTQIDDEWENSVRHDVGIGRGLTDIDY
;
A
#
# COMPACT_ATOMS: atom_id res chain seq x y z
N GLY A 1 10.57 19.26 -22.77
CA GLY A 1 10.16 17.85 -23.00
C GLY A 1 10.17 17.00 -21.74
N ASP A 2 11.15 17.21 -20.86
CA ASP A 2 11.40 16.31 -19.71
C ASP A 2 10.39 16.40 -18.57
N TYR A 3 9.75 17.55 -18.37
CA TYR A 3 8.76 17.71 -17.30
C TYR A 3 7.44 16.96 -17.57
N ILE A 4 7.02 16.92 -18.84
CA ILE A 4 5.81 16.21 -19.27
C ILE A 4 6.03 14.69 -19.20
N MET A 5 7.21 14.22 -19.56
CA MET A 5 7.58 12.81 -19.48
C MET A 5 7.70 12.31 -18.04
N ARG A 6 8.20 13.14 -17.11
CA ARG A 6 8.26 12.80 -15.67
C ARG A 6 6.87 12.71 -15.04
N GLY A 7 5.99 13.64 -15.35
CA GLY A 7 4.60 13.60 -14.87
C GLY A 7 3.84 12.37 -15.38
N LEU A 8 4.08 11.95 -16.62
CA LEU A 8 3.44 10.77 -17.21
C LEU A 8 3.89 9.46 -16.53
N LYS A 9 5.20 9.35 -16.22
CA LYS A 9 5.76 8.17 -15.52
C LYS A 9 5.20 8.01 -14.10
N VAL A 10 5.07 9.09 -13.36
CA VAL A 10 4.55 9.08 -11.99
C VAL A 10 3.06 8.73 -11.94
N THR A 11 2.28 9.23 -12.88
CA THR A 11 0.87 8.86 -13.01
C THR A 11 0.72 7.36 -13.34
N LEU A 12 1.63 6.80 -14.15
CA LEU A 12 1.68 5.37 -14.45
C LEU A 12 1.95 4.52 -13.20
N VAL A 13 2.83 4.96 -12.28
CA VAL A 13 3.17 4.22 -11.05
C VAL A 13 1.95 3.99 -10.16
N LEU A 14 1.20 5.05 -9.87
CA LEU A 14 0.00 4.93 -9.05
C LEU A 14 -1.11 4.17 -9.77
N THR A 15 -1.21 4.36 -11.07
CA THR A 15 -2.08 3.57 -11.92
C THR A 15 -1.75 2.09 -11.82
N TYR A 16 -0.46 1.76 -11.78
CA TYR A 16 0.03 0.39 -11.66
C TYR A 16 -0.16 -0.18 -10.24
N ILE A 17 0.07 0.60 -9.19
CA ILE A 17 -0.22 0.22 -7.79
C ILE A 17 -1.69 -0.13 -7.63
N VAL A 18 -2.59 0.70 -8.13
CA VAL A 18 -4.03 0.42 -8.09
C VAL A 18 -4.38 -0.80 -8.94
N ILE A 19 -3.74 -0.98 -10.10
CA ILE A 19 -3.93 -2.17 -10.94
C ILE A 19 -3.40 -3.42 -10.22
N ILE A 20 -2.24 -3.37 -9.58
CA ILE A 20 -1.70 -4.48 -8.80
C ILE A 20 -2.64 -4.81 -7.63
N ILE A 21 -3.09 -3.82 -6.88
CA ILE A 21 -4.09 -4.04 -5.82
C ILE A 21 -5.32 -4.73 -6.41
N LEU A 22 -5.80 -4.31 -7.57
CA LEU A 22 -6.97 -4.91 -8.24
C LEU A 22 -6.70 -6.30 -8.83
N LEU A 23 -5.51 -6.55 -9.37
CA LEU A 23 -5.13 -7.86 -9.90
C LEU A 23 -4.85 -8.87 -8.80
N LEU A 24 -4.21 -8.43 -7.71
CA LEU A 24 -3.94 -9.25 -6.54
C LEU A 24 -5.20 -9.52 -5.70
N LEU A 25 -6.24 -8.72 -5.89
CA LEU A 25 -7.57 -8.96 -5.33
C LEU A 25 -8.37 -10.05 -6.08
N LYS A 26 -7.79 -10.71 -7.07
CA LYS A 26 -8.38 -11.92 -7.67
C LYS A 26 -8.21 -13.09 -6.71
N CYS A 27 -9.13 -13.27 -5.79
CA CYS A 27 -9.25 -14.54 -5.06
C CYS A 27 -9.60 -15.65 -6.04
N LYS A 28 -8.71 -16.64 -6.21
CA LYS A 28 -9.08 -17.93 -6.76
C LYS A 28 -9.94 -18.64 -5.72
N GLY A 29 -11.24 -18.78 -6.00
CA GLY A 29 -12.08 -19.79 -5.35
C GLY A 29 -13.08 -19.30 -4.30
N CYS A 30 -13.90 -18.28 -4.61
CA CYS A 30 -15.23 -18.16 -3.99
C CYS A 30 -16.26 -18.06 -5.09
N GLU A 31 -16.83 -19.20 -5.46
CA GLU A 31 -18.13 -19.25 -6.16
C GLU A 31 -19.20 -18.95 -5.13
N TYR A 32 -19.58 -17.69 -5.01
CA TYR A 32 -20.73 -17.30 -4.19
C TYR A 32 -21.96 -17.28 -5.09
N GLN A 33 -22.88 -18.20 -4.87
CA GLN A 33 -24.19 -18.19 -5.50
C GLN A 33 -25.04 -17.09 -4.85
N HIS A 34 -25.20 -15.97 -5.50
CA HIS A 34 -26.14 -14.94 -5.10
C HIS A 34 -27.49 -15.12 -5.80
N GLY A 35 -28.57 -15.05 -5.01
CA GLY A 35 -29.94 -14.89 -5.48
C GLY A 35 -30.15 -13.54 -6.19
N PRO A 36 -31.32 -13.32 -6.85
CA PRO A 36 -31.53 -12.25 -7.80
C PRO A 36 -31.69 -10.89 -7.14
N GLY A 37 -30.62 -10.13 -7.09
CA GLY A 37 -30.60 -8.71 -6.77
C GLY A 37 -29.49 -8.05 -7.59
N ARG A 38 -29.83 -7.51 -8.75
CA ARG A 38 -28.88 -6.78 -9.59
C ARG A 38 -28.74 -5.35 -9.10
N ASP A 39 -27.67 -5.05 -8.40
CA ASP A 39 -27.28 -3.68 -8.11
C ASP A 39 -26.63 -3.06 -9.35
N THR A 40 -27.33 -2.18 -10.02
CA THR A 40 -26.85 -1.47 -11.20
C THR A 40 -26.39 -0.08 -10.80
N VAL A 41 -25.13 0.25 -11.05
CA VAL A 41 -24.57 1.59 -10.80
C VAL A 41 -24.56 2.37 -12.11
N TYR A 42 -25.16 3.57 -12.10
CA TYR A 42 -25.10 4.51 -13.22
C TYR A 42 -23.74 5.20 -13.21
N ILE A 43 -23.01 5.10 -14.32
CA ILE A 43 -21.84 5.93 -14.57
C ILE A 43 -22.27 7.01 -15.55
N ASP A 44 -22.42 8.25 -15.06
CA ASP A 44 -22.62 9.40 -15.92
C ASP A 44 -21.26 9.73 -16.58
N THR A 45 -21.12 9.31 -17.81
CA THR A 45 -20.10 9.85 -18.70
C THR A 45 -20.76 10.99 -19.45
N ASN A 46 -20.18 12.18 -19.49
CA ASN A 46 -20.64 13.35 -20.27
C ASN A 46 -20.82 13.09 -21.79
N ARG A 47 -21.03 11.87 -22.17
CA ARG A 47 -21.42 11.39 -23.49
C ARG A 47 -22.80 10.72 -23.38
N ARG A 48 -23.62 10.89 -24.37
CA ARG A 48 -25.03 10.46 -24.46
C ARG A 48 -25.32 8.97 -24.27
N ASP A 49 -24.33 8.17 -23.94
CA ASP A 49 -24.45 6.74 -23.69
C ASP A 49 -24.23 6.43 -22.21
N THR A 50 -25.28 6.05 -21.51
CA THR A 50 -25.21 5.55 -20.14
C THR A 50 -24.74 4.11 -20.19
N MET A 51 -23.51 3.87 -19.73
CA MET A 51 -23.01 2.51 -19.54
C MET A 51 -23.47 1.96 -18.20
N PHE A 52 -24.14 0.82 -18.22
CA PHE A 52 -24.48 0.05 -17.02
C PHE A 52 -23.34 -0.93 -16.73
N VAL A 53 -22.75 -0.85 -15.55
CA VAL A 53 -21.77 -1.83 -15.08
C VAL A 53 -22.42 -2.67 -13.99
N GLU A 54 -22.53 -3.97 -14.24
CA GLU A 54 -23.00 -4.91 -13.22
C GLU A 54 -21.95 -5.05 -12.13
N ILE A 55 -22.32 -4.78 -10.87
CA ILE A 55 -21.44 -4.99 -9.73
C ILE A 55 -21.51 -6.47 -9.31
N LYS A 56 -20.42 -7.17 -9.54
CA LYS A 56 -20.26 -8.61 -9.24
C LYS A 56 -19.66 -8.87 -7.87
N GLU A 57 -18.94 -7.91 -7.32
CA GLU A 57 -18.19 -8.08 -6.10
C GLU A 57 -18.20 -6.79 -5.27
N LYS A 58 -18.50 -6.92 -3.96
CA LYS A 58 -18.43 -5.83 -2.98
C LYS A 58 -17.45 -6.24 -1.88
N PHE A 59 -16.59 -5.34 -1.44
CA PHE A 59 -15.62 -5.62 -0.40
C PHE A 59 -15.23 -4.41 0.42
N ASN A 60 -14.70 -4.65 1.60
CA ASN A 60 -14.01 -3.66 2.44
C ASN A 60 -12.50 -3.83 2.27
N ALA A 61 -11.74 -2.76 2.42
CA ALA A 61 -10.30 -2.81 2.34
C ALA A 61 -9.65 -1.90 3.39
N ASP A 62 -8.61 -2.43 4.03
CA ASP A 62 -7.68 -1.69 4.84
C ASP A 62 -6.31 -1.70 4.14
N VAL A 63 -5.69 -0.55 4.06
CA VAL A 63 -4.37 -0.37 3.46
C VAL A 63 -3.44 0.25 4.48
N VAL A 64 -2.31 -0.39 4.76
CA VAL A 64 -1.23 0.22 5.54
C VAL A 64 -0.07 0.52 4.61
N MET A 65 0.32 1.77 4.57
CA MET A 65 1.42 2.29 3.76
C MET A 65 2.64 2.50 4.65
N CYS A 66 3.67 1.67 4.50
CA CYS A 66 4.97 1.84 5.13
C CYS A 66 5.86 2.64 4.17
N ILE A 67 6.29 3.82 4.57
CA ILE A 67 7.00 4.76 3.70
C ILE A 67 8.32 5.12 4.35
N ASP A 68 9.38 4.78 3.67
CA ASP A 68 10.70 5.29 3.99
C ASP A 68 10.71 6.81 3.80
N CYS A 69 11.08 7.52 4.86
CA CYS A 69 11.13 8.97 4.91
C CYS A 69 12.55 9.49 5.15
N THR A 70 13.55 8.75 4.71
CA THR A 70 14.93 9.24 4.64
C THR A 70 15.13 10.20 3.47
N MET A 71 16.24 10.92 3.47
CA MET A 71 16.51 11.97 2.47
C MET A 71 16.61 11.43 1.04
N SER A 72 17.02 10.19 0.85
CA SER A 72 17.06 9.53 -0.47
C SER A 72 15.68 9.41 -1.11
N MET A 73 14.63 9.29 -0.27
CA MET A 73 13.24 9.09 -0.66
C MET A 73 12.44 10.37 -0.96
N SER A 74 13.07 11.56 -0.92
CA SER A 74 12.36 12.85 -1.03
C SER A 74 11.48 12.99 -2.28
N SER A 75 11.88 12.39 -3.40
CA SER A 75 11.07 12.38 -4.63
C SER A 75 9.77 11.59 -4.50
N ILE A 76 9.72 10.59 -3.63
CA ILE A 76 8.57 9.71 -3.43
C ILE A 76 7.56 10.32 -2.49
N ILE A 77 8.02 10.89 -1.39
CA ILE A 77 7.14 11.62 -0.47
C ILE A 77 6.42 12.72 -1.24
N GLY A 78 7.13 13.45 -2.13
CA GLY A 78 6.54 14.42 -3.04
C GLY A 78 5.46 13.81 -3.94
N THR A 79 5.69 12.61 -4.45
CA THR A 79 4.74 11.88 -5.29
C THR A 79 3.51 11.44 -4.50
N ILE A 80 3.69 10.89 -3.30
CA ILE A 80 2.57 10.49 -2.42
C ILE A 80 1.73 11.73 -2.07
N LYS A 81 2.37 12.85 -1.72
CA LYS A 81 1.68 14.13 -1.46
C LYS A 81 0.83 14.56 -2.65
N ASN A 82 1.39 14.51 -3.86
CA ASN A 82 0.70 14.95 -5.07
C ASN A 82 -0.47 14.02 -5.48
N ASN A 83 -0.36 12.75 -5.18
CA ASN A 83 -1.30 11.73 -5.65
C ASN A 83 -2.26 11.24 -4.56
N ALA A 84 -2.02 11.54 -3.28
CA ALA A 84 -2.93 11.22 -2.19
C ALA A 84 -4.35 11.80 -2.45
N MET A 85 -4.41 12.94 -3.14
CA MET A 85 -5.68 13.57 -3.52
C MET A 85 -6.53 12.71 -4.45
N ASN A 86 -5.91 11.91 -5.32
CA ASN A 86 -6.62 11.16 -6.36
C ASN A 86 -6.75 9.67 -6.01
N PHE A 87 -5.98 9.17 -5.03
CA PHE A 87 -5.90 7.73 -4.74
C PHE A 87 -7.27 7.07 -4.53
N TYR A 88 -8.12 7.65 -3.70
CA TYR A 88 -9.45 7.10 -3.43
C TYR A 88 -10.35 7.12 -4.66
N SER A 89 -10.40 8.24 -5.37
CA SER A 89 -11.23 8.38 -6.58
C SER A 89 -10.77 7.43 -7.69
N ASP A 90 -9.46 7.30 -7.89
CA ASP A 90 -8.88 6.41 -8.91
C ASP A 90 -9.16 4.95 -8.59
N LEU A 91 -8.98 4.54 -7.32
CA LEU A 91 -9.30 3.20 -6.86
C LEU A 91 -10.78 2.89 -7.11
N LYS A 92 -11.67 3.79 -6.70
CA LYS A 92 -13.11 3.64 -6.87
C LYS A 92 -13.51 3.52 -8.34
N GLN A 93 -12.94 4.37 -9.20
CA GLN A 93 -13.20 4.34 -10.64
C GLN A 93 -12.75 3.02 -11.28
N LYS A 94 -11.53 2.55 -10.94
CA LYS A 94 -10.97 1.31 -11.47
C LYS A 94 -11.72 0.07 -10.97
N CYS A 95 -12.07 0.03 -9.69
CA CYS A 95 -12.91 -1.04 -9.17
C CYS A 95 -14.24 -1.12 -9.91
N ARG A 96 -14.92 0.00 -10.12
CA ARG A 96 -16.17 0.05 -10.88
C ARG A 96 -16.01 -0.45 -12.31
N ALA A 97 -14.95 -0.03 -13.00
CA ALA A 97 -14.68 -0.50 -14.37
C ALA A 97 -14.51 -2.02 -14.46
N GLN A 98 -14.15 -2.69 -13.36
CA GLN A 98 -14.02 -4.14 -13.25
C GLN A 98 -15.26 -4.83 -12.65
N GLY A 99 -16.36 -4.12 -12.46
CA GLY A 99 -17.55 -4.67 -11.82
C GLY A 99 -17.38 -4.90 -10.31
N LYS A 100 -16.48 -4.15 -9.66
CA LYS A 100 -16.21 -4.25 -8.23
C LYS A 100 -16.59 -2.95 -7.51
N GLN A 101 -17.04 -3.07 -6.28
CA GLN A 101 -17.36 -1.92 -5.43
C GLN A 101 -16.62 -2.02 -4.10
N VAL A 102 -15.84 -0.99 -3.80
CA VAL A 102 -15.27 -0.78 -2.48
C VAL A 102 -16.35 -0.15 -1.59
N LEU A 103 -16.78 -0.86 -0.55
CA LEU A 103 -17.78 -0.39 0.41
C LEU A 103 -17.15 0.55 1.44
N SER A 104 -15.99 0.16 1.96
CA SER A 104 -15.20 0.96 2.89
C SER A 104 -13.73 0.82 2.55
N LEU A 105 -13.02 1.94 2.56
CA LEU A 105 -11.57 1.98 2.44
C LEU A 105 -11.01 2.72 3.64
N ARG A 106 -10.11 2.06 4.40
CA ARG A 106 -9.34 2.70 5.46
C ARG A 106 -7.86 2.69 5.10
N ILE A 107 -7.18 3.81 5.31
CA ILE A 107 -5.75 3.95 5.00
C ILE A 107 -5.01 4.38 6.26
N LYS A 108 -3.90 3.71 6.57
CA LYS A 108 -2.97 4.07 7.63
C LYS A 108 -1.59 4.30 7.04
N VAL A 109 -0.83 5.22 7.59
CA VAL A 109 0.54 5.51 7.18
C VAL A 109 1.49 5.25 8.34
N ILE A 110 2.58 4.57 8.06
CA ILE A 110 3.73 4.35 8.93
C ILE A 110 4.95 4.87 8.17
N ALA A 111 5.35 6.09 8.48
CA ALA A 111 6.61 6.62 8.00
C ALA A 111 7.75 6.09 8.88
N PHE A 112 8.83 5.63 8.28
CA PHE A 112 9.98 5.11 9.00
C PHE A 112 11.29 5.71 8.46
N ARG A 113 12.32 5.66 9.27
CA ARG A 113 13.68 6.17 8.97
C ARG A 113 14.72 5.22 9.54
N ASP A 114 15.94 5.71 9.78
CA ASP A 114 16.98 4.96 10.45
C ASP A 114 16.75 4.95 11.99
N ARG A 115 17.30 3.91 12.63
CA ARG A 115 17.28 3.72 14.09
C ARG A 115 17.98 4.82 14.87
N CYS A 116 18.94 5.52 14.24
CA CYS A 116 19.72 6.59 14.86
C CYS A 116 19.03 7.96 14.73
N ASP A 117 17.93 8.05 14.00
CA ASP A 117 17.21 9.29 13.84
C ASP A 117 16.43 9.69 15.11
N MET A 118 16.30 10.99 15.34
CA MET A 118 15.52 11.51 16.48
C MET A 118 14.03 11.13 16.40
N LEU A 119 13.53 10.90 15.19
CA LEU A 119 12.14 10.54 14.92
C LEU A 119 12.12 9.32 13.98
N PRO A 120 12.39 8.12 14.49
CA PRO A 120 12.48 6.93 13.66
C PRO A 120 11.14 6.52 13.04
N PHE A 121 10.02 6.87 13.67
CA PHE A 121 8.67 6.58 13.15
C PHE A 121 7.71 7.73 13.32
N GLU A 122 6.85 7.93 12.31
CA GLU A 122 5.63 8.73 12.38
C GLU A 122 4.45 7.88 11.95
N VAL A 123 3.47 7.69 12.83
CA VAL A 123 2.39 6.73 12.63
C VAL A 123 1.04 7.41 12.73
N SER A 124 0.19 7.24 11.72
CA SER A 124 -1.18 7.70 11.77
C SER A 124 -2.13 6.67 12.40
N ASN A 125 -3.35 7.09 12.71
CA ASN A 125 -4.49 6.19 12.81
C ASN A 125 -4.95 5.78 11.41
N PHE A 126 -5.89 4.82 11.32
CA PHE A 126 -6.60 4.58 10.08
C PHE A 126 -7.52 5.76 9.74
N PHE A 127 -7.41 6.28 8.54
CA PHE A 127 -8.31 7.26 7.96
C PHE A 127 -9.37 6.55 7.12
N THR A 128 -10.64 6.82 7.38
CA THR A 128 -11.76 6.32 6.57
C THR A 128 -11.99 7.23 5.36
N MET A 129 -12.03 6.65 4.18
CA MET A 129 -12.21 7.38 2.92
C MET A 129 -13.67 7.31 2.43
N PRO A 130 -14.25 8.42 1.95
CA PRO A 130 -13.64 9.75 1.74
C PRO A 130 -13.71 10.70 2.95
N GLU A 131 -14.37 10.31 4.05
CA GLU A 131 -14.76 11.21 5.16
C GLU A 131 -13.53 11.88 5.79
N GLN A 132 -12.41 11.16 5.89
CA GLN A 132 -11.18 11.65 6.50
C GLN A 132 -10.06 11.94 5.48
N GLU A 133 -10.42 12.10 4.21
CA GLU A 133 -9.43 12.37 3.15
C GLU A 133 -8.60 13.64 3.42
N GLY A 134 -9.23 14.68 3.95
CA GLY A 134 -8.53 15.92 4.33
C GLY A 134 -7.50 15.70 5.43
N GLN A 135 -7.83 14.90 6.44
CA GLN A 135 -6.92 14.57 7.55
C GLN A 135 -5.74 13.70 7.05
N PHE A 136 -6.03 12.73 6.18
CA PHE A 136 -5.01 11.93 5.51
C PHE A 136 -4.02 12.80 4.72
N LYS A 137 -4.53 13.72 3.90
CA LYS A 137 -3.70 14.67 3.14
C LYS A 137 -2.84 15.53 4.05
N THR A 138 -3.39 16.02 5.15
CA THR A 138 -2.65 16.83 6.13
C THR A 138 -1.51 16.02 6.74
N PHE A 139 -1.77 14.78 7.16
CA PHE A 139 -0.75 13.89 7.72
C PHE A 139 0.38 13.64 6.71
N VAL A 140 0.03 13.18 5.50
CA VAL A 140 1.02 12.89 4.44
C VAL A 140 1.81 14.14 4.05
N SER A 141 1.15 15.30 3.98
CA SER A 141 1.82 16.57 3.66
C SER A 141 2.81 17.00 4.74
N GLY A 142 2.56 16.63 6.00
CA GLY A 142 3.41 16.93 7.15
C GLY A 142 4.66 16.06 7.25
N LEU A 143 4.69 14.90 6.59
CA LEU A 143 5.86 14.02 6.59
C LEU A 143 7.09 14.75 6.05
N GLN A 144 8.22 14.57 6.71
CA GLN A 144 9.49 15.16 6.31
C GLN A 144 10.48 14.08 5.93
N ASP A 145 11.16 14.29 4.82
CA ASP A 145 12.26 13.48 4.32
C ASP A 145 13.56 13.94 4.99
N ILE A 146 13.81 13.39 6.16
CA ILE A 146 14.98 13.74 7.01
C ILE A 146 15.64 12.47 7.53
N GLY A 147 16.92 12.60 7.87
CA GLY A 147 17.68 11.49 8.44
C GLY A 147 18.23 10.55 7.39
N GLY A 148 18.49 9.32 7.82
CA GLY A 148 19.26 8.34 7.07
C GLY A 148 20.74 8.42 7.47
N GLY A 149 21.26 7.40 8.11
CA GLY A 149 22.61 7.39 8.68
C GLY A 149 23.53 6.33 8.10
N ASP A 150 22.97 5.20 7.71
CA ASP A 150 23.70 4.10 7.08
C ASP A 150 22.87 3.56 5.87
N ASN A 151 23.25 2.38 5.33
CA ASN A 151 22.59 1.80 4.17
C ASN A 151 21.44 0.85 4.55
N TYR A 152 20.91 0.97 5.74
CA TYR A 152 19.80 0.15 6.22
C TYR A 152 18.82 1.00 7.01
N GLU A 153 17.53 0.75 6.81
CA GLU A 153 16.45 1.48 7.45
C GLU A 153 15.58 0.55 8.33
N LEU A 154 14.64 1.11 9.09
CA LEU A 154 13.77 0.34 10.00
C LEU A 154 12.57 -0.32 9.28
N GLY A 155 12.78 -0.84 8.08
CA GLY A 155 11.71 -1.42 7.28
C GLY A 155 11.04 -2.64 7.89
N TYR A 156 11.80 -3.54 8.54
CA TYR A 156 11.23 -4.69 9.25
C TYR A 156 10.39 -4.28 10.46
N ASP A 157 10.82 -3.28 11.21
CA ASP A 157 10.04 -2.75 12.32
C ASP A 157 8.77 -2.06 11.82
N ALA A 158 8.82 -1.36 10.68
CA ALA A 158 7.64 -0.78 10.04
C ALA A 158 6.64 -1.85 9.59
N LEU A 159 7.12 -2.96 9.00
CA LEU A 159 6.25 -4.11 8.67
C LEU A 159 5.64 -4.73 9.93
N ALA A 160 6.43 -4.92 10.98
CA ALA A 160 5.95 -5.44 12.26
C ALA A 160 4.83 -4.58 12.86
N MET A 161 4.99 -3.24 12.80
CA MET A 161 3.94 -2.30 13.21
C MET A 161 2.70 -2.37 12.30
N ALA A 162 2.90 -2.55 11.00
CA ALA A 162 1.81 -2.72 10.05
C ALA A 162 0.97 -3.95 10.40
N LEU A 163 1.61 -5.10 10.65
CA LEU A 163 0.94 -6.34 11.01
C LEU A 163 0.13 -6.23 12.31
N GLN A 164 0.59 -5.42 13.25
CA GLN A 164 -0.05 -5.18 14.55
C GLN A 164 -0.98 -3.96 14.57
N SER A 165 -1.28 -3.41 13.40
CA SER A 165 -2.24 -2.31 13.29
C SER A 165 -3.66 -2.78 13.63
N ASP A 166 -4.53 -1.81 13.94
CA ASP A 166 -5.95 -2.04 14.27
C ASP A 166 -6.78 -2.33 13.00
N TRP A 167 -6.52 -3.49 12.41
CA TRP A 167 -7.17 -3.97 11.22
C TRP A 167 -8.66 -4.23 11.44
N SER A 168 -9.47 -4.02 10.40
CA SER A 168 -10.90 -4.32 10.45
C SER A 168 -11.15 -5.79 10.78
N THR A 169 -12.13 -6.02 11.65
CA THR A 169 -12.66 -7.35 11.98
C THR A 169 -13.87 -7.72 11.14
N VAL A 170 -14.26 -6.85 10.20
CA VAL A 170 -15.35 -7.13 9.27
C VAL A 170 -14.95 -8.31 8.39
N GLU A 171 -15.84 -9.29 8.30
CA GLU A 171 -15.66 -10.47 7.45
C GLU A 171 -15.42 -10.04 6.00
N ASP A 172 -14.55 -10.74 5.30
CA ASP A 172 -14.11 -10.44 3.93
C ASP A 172 -13.41 -9.08 3.75
N SER A 173 -12.98 -8.42 4.83
CA SER A 173 -12.15 -7.23 4.72
C SER A 173 -10.75 -7.60 4.22
N ARG A 174 -10.35 -6.94 3.14
CA ARG A 174 -9.03 -7.15 2.52
C ARG A 174 -7.97 -6.33 3.24
N ARG A 175 -6.83 -6.96 3.51
CA ARG A 175 -5.70 -6.37 4.22
C ARG A 175 -4.52 -6.23 3.28
N VAL A 176 -4.12 -5.00 3.00
CA VAL A 176 -3.02 -4.71 2.09
C VAL A 176 -1.93 -3.95 2.85
N VAL A 177 -0.73 -4.46 2.82
CA VAL A 177 0.47 -3.74 3.28
C VAL A 177 1.29 -3.37 2.06
N ILE A 178 1.67 -2.10 1.97
CA ILE A 178 2.52 -1.60 0.90
C ILE A 178 3.74 -0.96 1.54
N LEU A 179 4.93 -1.32 1.11
CA LEU A 179 6.18 -0.74 1.62
C LEU A 179 6.98 -0.15 0.47
N TRP A 180 7.49 1.07 0.68
CA TRP A 180 8.42 1.75 -0.22
C TRP A 180 9.70 2.08 0.51
N THR A 181 10.82 1.67 -0.07
CA THR A 181 12.17 2.02 0.38
C THR A 181 13.15 1.88 -0.79
N ASP A 182 14.22 2.62 -0.78
CA ASP A 182 15.34 2.47 -1.71
C ASP A 182 16.57 1.80 -1.07
N GLU A 183 16.44 1.34 0.19
CA GLU A 183 17.51 0.69 0.93
C GLU A 183 17.09 -0.66 1.53
N GLY A 184 18.06 -1.40 2.08
CA GLY A 184 17.82 -2.64 2.84
C GLY A 184 17.20 -2.36 4.21
N SER A 185 16.79 -3.43 4.92
CA SER A 185 16.29 -3.28 6.27
C SER A 185 17.29 -3.75 7.30
N HIS A 186 17.43 -3.01 8.40
CA HIS A 186 18.00 -3.53 9.64
C HIS A 186 17.29 -4.81 10.08
N PRO A 187 17.97 -5.74 10.76
CA PRO A 187 17.29 -6.80 11.49
C PRO A 187 16.25 -6.22 12.43
N LEU A 188 15.15 -6.95 12.63
CA LEU A 188 14.07 -6.52 13.52
C LEU A 188 14.63 -6.14 14.89
N CYS A 189 14.47 -4.88 15.27
CA CYS A 189 15.03 -4.34 16.52
C CYS A 189 14.08 -4.47 17.71
N GLY A 190 12.81 -4.80 17.46
CA GLY A 190 11.78 -4.92 18.47
C GLY A 190 11.44 -3.60 19.18
N MET A 191 11.74 -2.45 18.54
CA MET A 191 11.50 -1.13 19.13
C MET A 191 10.03 -0.83 19.36
N THR A 192 9.16 -1.41 18.53
CA THR A 192 7.74 -1.03 18.45
C THR A 192 6.80 -2.22 18.27
N SER A 193 7.32 -3.45 18.28
CA SER A 193 6.53 -4.64 18.04
C SER A 193 6.74 -5.71 19.13
N THR A 194 5.75 -6.62 19.24
CA THR A 194 5.84 -7.78 20.12
C THR A 194 6.57 -8.97 19.48
N PHE A 195 6.92 -8.87 18.18
CA PHE A 195 7.72 -9.90 17.52
C PHE A 195 9.17 -9.84 18.00
N GLY A 196 9.67 -10.95 18.53
CA GLY A 196 11.05 -11.07 19.03
C GLY A 196 12.09 -11.23 17.91
N ASN A 197 11.67 -11.65 16.70
CA ASN A 197 12.56 -11.87 15.56
C ASN A 197 11.77 -12.00 14.25
N TYR A 198 12.52 -12.05 13.14
CA TYR A 198 11.97 -12.21 11.79
C TYR A 198 11.09 -13.46 11.63
N GLU A 199 11.52 -14.61 12.19
CA GLU A 199 10.79 -15.88 12.05
C GLU A 199 9.39 -15.83 12.70
N GLN A 200 9.26 -15.14 13.83
CA GLN A 200 7.96 -14.92 14.47
C GLN A 200 7.06 -14.03 13.61
N MET A 201 7.61 -12.96 13.03
CA MET A 201 6.88 -12.06 12.14
C MET A 201 6.43 -12.80 10.88
N LYS A 202 7.31 -13.59 10.24
CA LYS A 202 6.99 -14.44 9.09
C LYS A 202 5.91 -15.45 9.42
N SER A 203 6.05 -16.16 10.54
CA SER A 203 5.06 -17.15 10.97
C SER A 203 3.68 -16.51 11.18
N TYR A 204 3.63 -15.36 11.82
CA TYR A 204 2.39 -14.62 12.00
C TYR A 204 1.76 -14.21 10.66
N TRP A 205 2.56 -13.65 9.73
CA TRP A 205 2.08 -13.32 8.39
C TRP A 205 1.50 -14.54 7.68
N ASN A 206 2.24 -15.64 7.62
CA ASN A 206 1.84 -16.80 6.82
C ASN A 206 0.62 -17.54 7.42
N ASN A 207 0.53 -17.66 8.75
CA ASN A 207 -0.44 -18.52 9.40
C ASN A 207 -1.63 -17.78 10.04
N ASP A 208 -1.40 -16.60 10.61
CA ASP A 208 -2.39 -15.95 11.48
C ASP A 208 -2.98 -14.67 10.89
N PHE A 209 -2.21 -13.96 10.06
CA PHE A 209 -2.61 -12.67 9.55
C PHE A 209 -3.53 -12.75 8.34
N GLY A 210 -4.83 -12.51 8.53
CA GLY A 210 -5.77 -12.18 7.46
C GLY A 210 -6.07 -13.26 6.41
N GLY A 211 -5.58 -14.49 6.58
CA GLY A 211 -5.84 -15.59 5.66
C GLY A 211 -5.52 -15.26 4.19
N ASN A 212 -6.38 -15.67 3.27
CA ASN A 212 -6.21 -15.45 1.82
C ASN A 212 -6.54 -14.03 1.35
N SER A 213 -7.09 -13.19 2.22
CA SER A 213 -7.44 -11.80 1.87
C SER A 213 -6.32 -10.80 2.10
N LYS A 214 -5.12 -11.27 2.50
CA LYS A 214 -3.92 -10.45 2.71
C LYS A 214 -3.10 -10.27 1.44
N ARG A 215 -2.40 -9.14 1.34
CA ARG A 215 -1.38 -8.86 0.30
C ARG A 215 -0.27 -8.01 0.88
N LEU A 216 0.97 -8.34 0.52
CA LEU A 216 2.14 -7.51 0.76
C LEU A 216 2.72 -7.09 -0.59
N ILE A 217 2.94 -5.80 -0.76
CA ILE A 217 3.55 -5.23 -1.96
C ILE A 217 4.79 -4.47 -1.52
N LEU A 218 5.94 -4.89 -2.00
CA LEU A 218 7.22 -4.27 -1.71
C LEU A 218 7.73 -3.52 -2.95
N PHE A 219 7.94 -2.23 -2.81
CA PHE A 219 8.76 -1.44 -3.72
C PHE A 219 10.11 -1.25 -3.06
N ALA A 220 11.02 -2.16 -3.31
CA ALA A 220 12.27 -2.28 -2.57
C ALA A 220 13.38 -2.84 -3.44
N PRO A 221 14.66 -2.51 -3.18
CA PRO A 221 15.80 -3.00 -3.94
C PRO A 221 15.99 -4.51 -3.74
N SER A 222 16.78 -5.11 -4.63
CA SER A 222 17.23 -6.50 -4.49
C SER A 222 18.29 -6.59 -3.38
N SER A 223 17.85 -6.49 -2.13
CA SER A 223 18.66 -6.68 -0.93
C SER A 223 18.30 -8.02 -0.25
N PRO A 224 19.18 -8.58 0.58
CA PRO A 224 18.89 -9.83 1.29
C PRO A 224 17.59 -9.78 2.09
N SER A 225 17.29 -8.67 2.77
CA SER A 225 16.09 -8.49 3.58
C SER A 225 14.81 -8.59 2.74
N TRP A 226 14.75 -7.90 1.60
CA TRP A 226 13.52 -7.86 0.79
C TRP A 226 13.35 -9.09 -0.11
N THR A 227 14.46 -9.66 -0.58
CA THR A 227 14.44 -10.92 -1.32
C THR A 227 13.95 -12.06 -0.43
N GLN A 228 14.40 -12.08 0.83
CA GLN A 228 13.95 -13.09 1.78
C GLN A 228 12.43 -13.02 2.02
N ILE A 229 11.85 -11.83 2.16
CA ILE A 229 10.40 -11.67 2.30
C ILE A 229 9.68 -12.13 1.02
N ASP A 230 10.15 -11.74 -0.15
CA ASP A 230 9.53 -12.11 -1.43
C ASP A 230 9.50 -13.63 -1.64
N ASP A 231 10.55 -14.33 -1.22
CA ASP A 231 10.68 -15.78 -1.33
C ASP A 231 9.88 -16.56 -0.27
N GLU A 232 9.73 -16.00 0.94
CA GLU A 232 9.25 -16.76 2.10
C GLU A 232 7.83 -16.37 2.56
N TRP A 233 7.31 -15.20 2.18
CA TRP A 233 6.01 -14.73 2.62
C TRP A 233 4.93 -15.00 1.58
N GLU A 234 3.88 -15.71 1.98
CA GLU A 234 2.74 -15.96 1.11
C GLU A 234 2.02 -14.68 0.70
N ASN A 235 1.56 -14.61 -0.55
CA ASN A 235 0.85 -13.46 -1.08
C ASN A 235 1.66 -12.15 -1.00
N SER A 236 2.97 -12.22 -1.06
CA SER A 236 3.87 -11.09 -1.26
C SER A 236 4.25 -10.94 -2.73
N VAL A 237 4.64 -9.75 -3.10
CA VAL A 237 5.25 -9.43 -4.40
C VAL A 237 6.22 -8.26 -4.23
N ARG A 238 7.42 -8.40 -4.78
CA ARG A 238 8.43 -7.35 -4.79
C ARG A 238 8.63 -6.80 -6.20
N HIS A 239 8.65 -5.49 -6.27
CA HIS A 239 9.09 -4.75 -7.44
C HIS A 239 10.47 -4.19 -7.16
N ASP A 240 11.43 -4.55 -8.00
CA ASP A 240 12.82 -4.13 -7.83
C ASP A 240 12.96 -2.62 -8.06
N VAL A 241 13.64 -1.96 -7.13
CA VAL A 241 14.03 -0.56 -7.22
C VAL A 241 15.53 -0.47 -7.05
N GLY A 242 16.21 0.32 -7.85
CA GLY A 242 17.67 0.49 -7.76
C GLY A 242 18.07 1.14 -6.44
N ILE A 243 19.05 0.55 -5.74
CA ILE A 243 19.59 1.07 -4.48
C ILE A 243 20.07 2.52 -4.67
N GLY A 244 19.66 3.42 -3.76
CA GLY A 244 20.08 4.82 -3.74
C GLY A 244 19.60 5.68 -4.90
N ARG A 245 18.61 5.23 -5.68
CA ARG A 245 18.08 5.97 -6.83
C ARG A 245 16.64 6.43 -6.69
N GLY A 246 15.99 6.07 -5.60
CA GLY A 246 14.57 6.34 -5.41
C GLY A 246 13.66 5.56 -6.39
N LEU A 247 12.36 5.53 -6.13
CA LEU A 247 11.39 4.80 -6.97
C LEU A 247 11.16 5.41 -8.37
N THR A 248 11.92 6.45 -8.76
CA THR A 248 11.83 7.04 -10.10
C THR A 248 12.42 6.17 -11.20
N ASP A 249 13.22 5.16 -10.84
CA ASP A 249 13.92 4.28 -11.76
C ASP A 249 13.26 2.89 -11.89
N ILE A 250 12.05 2.72 -11.39
CA ILE A 250 11.28 1.50 -11.60
C ILE A 250 10.96 1.38 -13.10
N ASP A 251 11.45 0.33 -13.73
CA ASP A 251 11.09 -0.04 -15.10
C ASP A 251 9.70 -0.69 -15.06
N TYR A 252 8.69 -0.01 -15.60
CA TYR A 252 7.27 -0.35 -15.49
C TYR A 252 6.76 -1.01 -16.76
#